data_ab5f1ad3ec914eaeddf3272247aa190b
#
_entry.id   ab5f1ad3ec914eaeddf3272247aa190b
#
_cell.length_a   1.000
_cell.length_b   1.000
_cell.length_c   1.000
_cell.angle_alpha   90.00
_cell.angle_beta   90.00
_cell.angle_gamma   90.00
#
_symmetry.space_group_name_H-M   'P 1'
#
loop_
_entity.id
_entity.type
_entity.pdbx_description
1 polymer ?
#
loop_
_entity_poly.entity_id
_entity_poly.type
_entity_poly.pdbx_seq_one_letter_code
_entity_poly.pdbx_strand_id
1 'polypeptide(L)'
;MAVVVARLPGVDVHAGLAAPMLATWGPRVGLGSVPVLVLVWWSATARPWGWVLRLSWSRLMVVAWASSAAWMVSLALVDGVDGIGAVLDRPSEYLSSARAVDDVGDLLRSFVSRIPLTASDSWPVHVAGHPPGALLFFVALSRIGMGSGPAAGLVVVAVAATVPVAVAVTCRGLGEQARLRPVLPFLVMGPFAVWQAVSADAVFAAAAAWTVALAAMAGAARRRPVAKAWAGAAGVGLGACAMLSYGLPLMAVVVLAVLAGARGWTREVARLLGVVAVGVASVMGGFALAGFAYWDAYPVLHQRYWDGLATARPAAYWLWADVALLAVCAGPVLFGALALSGHRLLDAFRHPQRDPLMTLVAGAVVAVVLADLSLMSKAEVERIWLPFVPWLLLSTVTLPARWRRSALVGQVGLGLLVQSLLVTPW
;
A
#
# COMPACT_ATOMS: atom_id res chain seq x y z
N MET A 1 -7.28 -1.58 23.77
CA MET A 1 -6.80 -0.32 24.40
C MET A 1 -7.21 0.90 23.57
N ALA A 2 -6.87 1.00 22.26
CA ALA A 2 -7.21 2.16 21.41
C ALA A 2 -8.70 2.54 21.46
N VAL A 3 -9.59 1.57 21.32
CA VAL A 3 -11.06 1.77 21.43
C VAL A 3 -11.48 2.24 22.82
N VAL A 4 -10.84 1.74 23.87
CA VAL A 4 -11.21 2.08 25.27
C VAL A 4 -10.81 3.52 25.58
N VAL A 5 -9.58 3.91 25.25
CA VAL A 5 -9.08 5.28 25.50
C VAL A 5 -9.90 6.32 24.77
N ALA A 6 -10.27 6.06 23.50
CA ALA A 6 -11.10 6.97 22.73
C ALA A 6 -12.53 7.16 23.25
N ARG A 7 -12.98 6.30 24.21
CA ARG A 7 -14.32 6.34 24.82
C ARG A 7 -14.30 6.85 26.26
N LEU A 8 -13.13 7.24 26.77
CA LEU A 8 -13.06 7.80 28.12
C LEU A 8 -13.71 9.18 28.16
N PRO A 9 -14.44 9.52 29.25
CA PRO A 9 -15.03 10.85 29.41
C PRO A 9 -13.97 11.96 29.29
N GLY A 10 -14.27 12.96 28.48
CA GLY A 10 -13.37 14.12 28.27
C GLY A 10 -12.22 13.87 27.28
N VAL A 11 -12.12 12.68 26.67
CA VAL A 11 -11.13 12.38 25.62
C VAL A 11 -11.80 12.47 24.25
N ASP A 12 -11.38 13.44 23.44
CA ASP A 12 -11.72 13.50 22.04
C ASP A 12 -10.47 13.23 21.18
N VAL A 13 -10.48 12.16 20.43
CA VAL A 13 -9.39 11.75 19.54
C VAL A 13 -9.65 12.12 18.07
N HIS A 14 -10.79 12.74 17.79
CA HIS A 14 -11.23 13.18 16.45
C HIS A 14 -11.21 12.06 15.40
N ALA A 15 -11.76 10.88 15.77
CA ALA A 15 -11.84 9.68 14.93
C ALA A 15 -13.27 9.19 14.64
N GLY A 16 -14.29 9.88 15.12
CA GLY A 16 -15.69 9.46 14.96
C GLY A 16 -16.09 8.28 15.86
N LEU A 17 -17.19 7.60 15.51
CA LEU A 17 -17.87 6.63 16.39
C LEU A 17 -17.15 5.29 16.55
N ALA A 18 -16.36 4.87 15.58
CA ALA A 18 -15.63 3.59 15.62
C ALA A 18 -14.13 3.76 15.91
N ALA A 19 -13.75 4.81 16.65
CA ALA A 19 -12.35 5.09 16.97
C ALA A 19 -11.57 3.84 17.44
N PRO A 20 -10.32 3.69 17.01
CA PRO A 20 -9.49 4.60 16.22
C PRO A 20 -9.80 4.67 14.72
N MET A 21 -10.62 3.77 14.20
CA MET A 21 -10.99 3.75 12.78
C MET A 21 -12.01 4.85 12.47
N LEU A 22 -11.82 5.54 11.36
CA LEU A 22 -12.83 6.43 10.78
C LEU A 22 -13.92 5.59 10.12
N ALA A 23 -14.83 5.08 10.94
CA ALA A 23 -15.92 4.22 10.49
C ALA A 23 -17.17 4.42 11.37
N THR A 24 -18.28 3.96 10.86
CA THR A 24 -19.53 3.84 11.60
C THR A 24 -19.97 2.38 11.66
N TRP A 25 -20.69 2.02 12.70
CA TRP A 25 -21.31 0.71 12.80
C TRP A 25 -22.49 0.65 11.81
N GLY A 26 -22.45 -0.30 10.88
CA GLY A 26 -23.46 -0.48 9.83
C GLY A 26 -23.44 -1.90 9.29
N PRO A 27 -24.03 -2.88 10.05
CA PRO A 27 -24.10 -4.26 9.59
C PRO A 27 -24.81 -4.39 8.25
N ARG A 28 -24.16 -5.05 7.28
CA ARG A 28 -24.70 -5.23 5.95
C ARG A 28 -24.32 -6.56 5.33
N VAL A 29 -25.19 -7.03 4.45
CA VAL A 29 -25.04 -8.25 3.67
C VAL A 29 -25.41 -7.92 2.23
N GLY A 30 -24.58 -8.30 1.27
CA GLY A 30 -24.80 -8.06 -0.14
C GLY A 30 -24.37 -9.24 -1.01
N LEU A 31 -24.34 -9.02 -2.33
CA LEU A 31 -23.99 -10.05 -3.31
C LEU A 31 -22.60 -10.67 -3.05
N GLY A 32 -21.66 -9.86 -2.56
CA GLY A 32 -20.30 -10.29 -2.24
C GLY A 32 -20.19 -11.17 -0.98
N SER A 33 -21.19 -11.14 -0.10
CA SER A 33 -21.13 -11.92 1.15
C SER A 33 -21.05 -13.43 0.91
N VAL A 34 -21.74 -13.94 -0.14
CA VAL A 34 -21.69 -15.36 -0.48
C VAL A 34 -20.30 -15.82 -0.91
N PRO A 35 -19.64 -15.22 -1.93
CA PRO A 35 -18.30 -15.63 -2.31
C PRO A 35 -17.27 -15.41 -1.19
N VAL A 36 -17.42 -14.37 -0.36
CA VAL A 36 -16.54 -14.17 0.81
C VAL A 36 -16.69 -15.32 1.81
N LEU A 37 -17.93 -15.71 2.16
CA LEU A 37 -18.19 -16.86 3.05
C LEU A 37 -17.65 -18.17 2.46
N VAL A 38 -17.78 -18.38 1.16
CA VAL A 38 -17.20 -19.54 0.46
C VAL A 38 -15.67 -19.55 0.59
N LEU A 39 -15.01 -18.39 0.45
CA LEU A 39 -13.56 -18.26 0.61
C LEU A 39 -13.11 -18.46 2.07
N VAL A 40 -13.89 -17.99 3.06
CA VAL A 40 -13.65 -18.30 4.49
C VAL A 40 -13.74 -19.81 4.72
N TRP A 41 -14.82 -20.44 4.27
CA TRP A 41 -15.04 -21.89 4.40
C TRP A 41 -13.93 -22.68 3.69
N TRP A 42 -13.56 -22.29 2.46
CA TRP A 42 -12.49 -22.92 1.70
C TRP A 42 -11.14 -22.79 2.42
N SER A 43 -10.80 -21.62 2.97
CA SER A 43 -9.56 -21.43 3.73
C SER A 43 -9.52 -22.31 5.00
N ALA A 44 -10.70 -22.59 5.58
CA ALA A 44 -10.85 -23.43 6.76
C ALA A 44 -10.83 -24.94 6.45
N THR A 45 -11.29 -25.38 5.29
CA THR A 45 -11.48 -26.80 4.94
C THR A 45 -10.45 -27.31 3.94
N ALA A 46 -10.18 -26.56 2.88
CA ALA A 46 -9.19 -26.91 1.89
C ALA A 46 -7.76 -26.80 2.46
N ARG A 47 -6.79 -27.33 1.72
CA ARG A 47 -5.37 -27.19 2.05
C ARG A 47 -4.72 -26.27 1.00
N PRO A 48 -4.92 -24.93 1.07
CA PRO A 48 -4.45 -24.00 0.05
C PRO A 48 -2.94 -24.13 -0.22
N TRP A 49 -2.15 -24.45 0.82
CA TRP A 49 -0.70 -24.69 0.65
C TRP A 49 -0.36 -25.87 -0.22
N GLY A 50 -1.20 -26.92 -0.26
CA GLY A 50 -0.99 -28.06 -1.15
C GLY A 50 -1.02 -27.66 -2.64
N TRP A 51 -1.85 -26.70 -2.99
CA TRP A 51 -1.93 -26.15 -4.35
C TRP A 51 -0.77 -25.19 -4.64
N VAL A 52 -0.55 -24.21 -3.77
CA VAL A 52 0.52 -23.20 -3.90
C VAL A 52 1.90 -23.86 -4.07
N LEU A 53 2.16 -24.95 -3.36
CA LEU A 53 3.43 -25.68 -3.45
C LEU A 53 3.61 -26.46 -4.75
N ARG A 54 2.52 -26.90 -5.41
CA ARG A 54 2.56 -27.75 -6.62
C ARG A 54 2.49 -26.98 -7.94
N LEU A 55 1.95 -25.75 -7.94
CA LEU A 55 1.82 -24.97 -9.17
C LEU A 55 3.18 -24.58 -9.76
N SER A 56 3.28 -24.62 -11.10
CA SER A 56 4.41 -23.99 -11.81
C SER A 56 4.43 -22.49 -11.52
N TRP A 57 5.58 -21.85 -11.66
CA TRP A 57 5.74 -20.44 -11.33
C TRP A 57 4.75 -19.55 -12.08
N SER A 58 4.62 -19.71 -13.39
CA SER A 58 3.70 -18.89 -14.21
C SER A 58 2.25 -19.07 -13.79
N ARG A 59 1.82 -20.32 -13.55
CA ARG A 59 0.46 -20.59 -13.06
C ARG A 59 0.22 -20.01 -11.68
N LEU A 60 1.23 -20.06 -10.80
CA LEU A 60 1.16 -19.47 -9.47
C LEU A 60 0.93 -17.96 -9.54
N MET A 61 1.60 -17.25 -10.45
CA MET A 61 1.42 -15.80 -10.64
C MET A 61 0.01 -15.46 -11.12
N VAL A 62 -0.51 -16.19 -12.11
CA VAL A 62 -1.88 -16.00 -12.62
C VAL A 62 -2.90 -16.28 -11.51
N VAL A 63 -2.75 -17.38 -10.77
CA VAL A 63 -3.66 -17.73 -9.66
C VAL A 63 -3.58 -16.68 -8.55
N ALA A 64 -2.40 -16.19 -8.19
CA ALA A 64 -2.25 -15.15 -7.17
C ALA A 64 -2.97 -13.87 -7.59
N TRP A 65 -2.78 -13.40 -8.83
CA TRP A 65 -3.46 -12.24 -9.37
C TRP A 65 -4.98 -12.43 -9.39
N ALA A 66 -5.47 -13.53 -9.99
CA ALA A 66 -6.89 -13.78 -10.13
C ALA A 66 -7.60 -13.96 -8.77
N SER A 67 -6.95 -14.66 -7.83
CA SER A 67 -7.51 -14.84 -6.47
C SER A 67 -7.52 -13.53 -5.69
N SER A 68 -6.50 -12.68 -5.84
CA SER A 68 -6.46 -11.36 -5.21
C SER A 68 -7.55 -10.45 -5.78
N ALA A 69 -7.73 -10.43 -7.10
CA ALA A 69 -8.82 -9.67 -7.75
C ALA A 69 -10.20 -10.20 -7.30
N ALA A 70 -10.40 -11.52 -7.29
CA ALA A 70 -11.65 -12.14 -6.86
C ALA A 70 -11.96 -11.82 -5.38
N TRP A 71 -10.95 -11.83 -4.49
CA TRP A 71 -11.11 -11.47 -3.10
C TRP A 71 -11.55 -10.00 -2.94
N MET A 72 -10.86 -9.07 -3.59
CA MET A 72 -11.20 -7.65 -3.59
C MET A 72 -12.61 -7.38 -4.14
N VAL A 73 -12.95 -7.94 -5.31
CA VAL A 73 -14.29 -7.79 -5.90
C VAL A 73 -15.36 -8.37 -4.98
N SER A 74 -15.11 -9.53 -4.37
CA SER A 74 -16.07 -10.13 -3.44
C SER A 74 -16.34 -9.23 -2.23
N LEU A 75 -15.30 -8.59 -1.66
CA LEU A 75 -15.45 -7.64 -0.57
C LEU A 75 -16.20 -6.38 -1.02
N ALA A 76 -15.84 -5.80 -2.17
CA ALA A 76 -16.53 -4.64 -2.71
C ALA A 76 -18.02 -4.90 -2.95
N LEU A 77 -18.38 -6.05 -3.49
CA LEU A 77 -19.76 -6.45 -3.75
C LEU A 77 -20.60 -6.70 -2.49
N VAL A 78 -20.03 -6.67 -1.29
CA VAL A 78 -20.82 -6.61 -0.03
C VAL A 78 -21.64 -5.33 0.01
N ASP A 79 -21.14 -4.24 -0.58
CA ASP A 79 -21.85 -2.97 -0.75
C ASP A 79 -22.68 -2.91 -2.06
N GLY A 80 -22.91 -4.05 -2.70
CA GLY A 80 -23.56 -4.14 -3.98
C GLY A 80 -22.65 -3.75 -5.15
N VAL A 81 -23.24 -3.50 -6.32
CA VAL A 81 -22.48 -3.13 -7.54
C VAL A 81 -21.78 -1.77 -7.34
N ASP A 82 -22.37 -0.88 -6.57
CA ASP A 82 -21.82 0.44 -6.26
C ASP A 82 -20.50 0.37 -5.49
N GLY A 83 -20.28 -0.70 -4.71
CA GLY A 83 -19.01 -0.95 -4.02
C GLY A 83 -17.79 -1.03 -4.95
N ILE A 84 -18.00 -1.29 -6.26
CA ILE A 84 -16.89 -1.38 -7.23
C ILE A 84 -16.38 0.01 -7.65
N GLY A 85 -17.12 1.10 -7.40
CA GLY A 85 -16.65 2.36 -7.93
C GLY A 85 -17.31 3.63 -7.43
N ALA A 86 -18.43 3.57 -6.73
CA ALA A 86 -19.13 4.78 -6.27
C ALA A 86 -18.27 5.67 -5.37
N VAL A 87 -17.34 5.08 -4.60
CA VAL A 87 -16.41 5.84 -3.77
C VAL A 87 -15.51 6.75 -4.62
N LEU A 88 -15.06 6.32 -5.79
CA LEU A 88 -14.20 7.10 -6.67
C LEU A 88 -14.91 8.29 -7.31
N ASP A 89 -16.25 8.26 -7.38
CA ASP A 89 -17.07 9.35 -7.90
C ASP A 89 -17.41 10.41 -6.83
N ARG A 90 -17.02 10.20 -5.56
CA ARG A 90 -17.24 11.18 -4.49
C ARG A 90 -16.50 12.49 -4.77
N PRO A 91 -17.05 13.65 -4.38
CA PRO A 91 -16.40 14.95 -4.60
C PRO A 91 -15.02 15.10 -3.94
N SER A 92 -14.74 14.32 -2.89
CA SER A 92 -13.44 14.30 -2.21
C SER A 92 -12.37 13.55 -2.98
N GLU A 93 -12.76 12.68 -3.92
CA GLU A 93 -11.90 11.78 -4.69
C GLU A 93 -11.44 12.39 -6.02
N TYR A 94 -10.71 11.61 -6.81
CA TYR A 94 -9.97 12.11 -7.98
C TYR A 94 -10.80 12.24 -9.24
N LEU A 95 -11.84 11.39 -9.46
CA LEU A 95 -12.50 11.29 -10.77
C LEU A 95 -13.22 12.56 -11.20
N SER A 96 -13.90 13.25 -10.27
CA SER A 96 -14.57 14.51 -10.57
C SER A 96 -13.58 15.57 -11.05
N SER A 97 -12.46 15.72 -10.35
CA SER A 97 -11.38 16.63 -10.74
C SER A 97 -10.70 16.19 -12.05
N ALA A 98 -10.50 14.88 -12.24
CA ALA A 98 -9.85 14.34 -13.44
C ALA A 98 -10.64 14.61 -14.73
N ARG A 99 -11.97 14.51 -14.67
CA ARG A 99 -12.87 14.81 -15.79
C ARG A 99 -12.87 16.28 -16.17
N ALA A 100 -12.54 17.17 -15.23
CA ALA A 100 -12.48 18.62 -15.42
C ALA A 100 -11.12 19.12 -15.93
N VAL A 101 -10.15 18.22 -16.15
CA VAL A 101 -8.83 18.59 -16.66
C VAL A 101 -8.82 18.60 -18.19
N ASP A 102 -8.82 19.78 -18.76
CA ASP A 102 -8.69 19.98 -20.20
C ASP A 102 -7.21 19.95 -20.62
N ASP A 103 -6.36 20.74 -19.95
CA ASP A 103 -4.93 20.86 -20.23
C ASP A 103 -4.09 20.40 -19.02
N VAL A 104 -3.18 19.44 -19.29
CA VAL A 104 -2.28 18.89 -18.26
C VAL A 104 -1.18 19.89 -17.90
N GLY A 105 -0.74 20.72 -18.85
CA GLY A 105 0.26 21.75 -18.58
C GLY A 105 -0.26 22.81 -17.62
N ASP A 106 -1.50 23.27 -17.83
CA ASP A 106 -2.17 24.23 -16.92
C ASP A 106 -2.42 23.61 -15.55
N LEU A 107 -2.84 22.33 -15.51
CA LEU A 107 -2.95 21.56 -14.26
C LEU A 107 -1.64 21.62 -13.47
N LEU A 108 -0.53 21.29 -14.08
CA LEU A 108 0.77 21.20 -13.39
C LEU A 108 1.25 22.57 -12.91
N ARG A 109 1.09 23.63 -13.72
CA ARG A 109 1.48 25.00 -13.37
C ARG A 109 0.64 25.59 -12.24
N SER A 110 -0.65 25.27 -12.20
CA SER A 110 -1.57 25.80 -11.18
C SER A 110 -1.72 24.90 -9.95
N PHE A 111 -1.12 23.71 -9.94
CA PHE A 111 -1.39 22.70 -8.91
C PHE A 111 -1.11 23.20 -7.50
N VAL A 112 0.07 23.81 -7.28
CA VAL A 112 0.54 24.24 -5.96
C VAL A 112 -0.31 25.38 -5.40
N SER A 113 -0.71 26.35 -6.23
CA SER A 113 -1.55 27.48 -5.81
C SER A 113 -2.95 27.07 -5.34
N ARG A 114 -3.42 25.91 -5.76
CA ARG A 114 -4.73 25.33 -5.42
C ARG A 114 -4.68 24.38 -4.21
N ILE A 115 -3.49 24.14 -3.62
CA ILE A 115 -3.36 23.31 -2.40
C ILE A 115 -3.98 24.02 -1.17
N PRO A 116 -3.77 25.31 -0.88
CA PRO A 116 -4.29 25.94 0.34
C PRO A 116 -5.82 25.86 0.44
N LEU A 117 -6.33 25.68 1.68
CA LEU A 117 -7.79 25.73 1.94
C LEU A 117 -8.41 27.08 1.62
N THR A 118 -7.61 28.14 1.67
CA THR A 118 -8.03 29.53 1.40
C THR A 118 -8.08 29.88 -0.07
N ALA A 119 -7.58 29.00 -0.97
CA ALA A 119 -7.68 29.24 -2.40
C ALA A 119 -9.15 29.15 -2.87
N SER A 120 -9.56 30.09 -3.71
CA SER A 120 -10.96 30.16 -4.23
C SER A 120 -11.36 28.91 -5.03
N ASP A 121 -10.38 28.24 -5.65
CA ASP A 121 -10.52 27.01 -6.44
C ASP A 121 -9.72 25.85 -5.81
N SER A 122 -9.67 25.82 -4.47
CA SER A 122 -8.92 24.81 -3.70
C SER A 122 -9.26 23.39 -4.13
N TRP A 123 -8.21 22.57 -4.26
CA TRP A 123 -8.38 21.15 -4.55
C TRP A 123 -9.20 20.43 -3.46
N PRO A 124 -10.03 19.41 -3.85
CA PRO A 124 -10.60 18.45 -2.90
C PRO A 124 -9.52 17.82 -2.02
N VAL A 125 -9.92 17.32 -0.85
CA VAL A 125 -8.97 16.89 0.19
C VAL A 125 -7.97 15.86 -0.29
N HIS A 126 -8.40 14.84 -1.04
CA HIS A 126 -7.51 13.79 -1.53
C HIS A 126 -6.60 14.27 -2.67
N VAL A 127 -7.10 15.11 -3.56
CA VAL A 127 -6.28 15.71 -4.62
C VAL A 127 -5.20 16.61 -4.03
N ALA A 128 -5.57 17.49 -3.08
CA ALA A 128 -4.61 18.37 -2.41
C ALA A 128 -3.59 17.59 -1.56
N GLY A 129 -4.00 16.47 -0.97
CA GLY A 129 -3.16 15.64 -0.11
C GLY A 129 -2.09 14.84 -0.85
N HIS A 130 -2.12 14.83 -2.19
CA HIS A 130 -1.21 14.04 -3.01
C HIS A 130 -0.59 14.88 -4.13
N PRO A 131 0.61 14.54 -4.61
CA PRO A 131 1.18 15.15 -5.81
C PRO A 131 0.33 14.88 -7.06
N PRO A 132 0.50 15.65 -8.14
CA PRO A 132 -0.38 15.58 -9.32
C PRO A 132 -0.37 14.23 -10.04
N GLY A 133 0.62 13.38 -9.84
CA GLY A 133 0.67 12.03 -10.44
C GLY A 133 -0.54 11.16 -10.06
N ALA A 134 -1.07 11.31 -8.85
CA ALA A 134 -2.29 10.64 -8.43
C ALA A 134 -3.49 11.07 -9.29
N LEU A 135 -3.68 12.38 -9.46
CA LEU A 135 -4.74 12.91 -10.31
C LEU A 135 -4.52 12.54 -11.79
N LEU A 136 -3.28 12.61 -12.28
CA LEU A 136 -2.93 12.27 -13.67
C LEU A 136 -3.24 10.82 -14.04
N PHE A 137 -3.16 9.88 -13.09
CA PHE A 137 -3.62 8.50 -13.30
C PHE A 137 -5.10 8.47 -13.68
N PHE A 138 -5.96 9.18 -12.96
CA PHE A 138 -7.39 9.22 -13.24
C PHE A 138 -7.71 10.08 -14.48
N VAL A 139 -6.92 11.12 -14.78
CA VAL A 139 -7.01 11.86 -16.05
C VAL A 139 -6.75 10.94 -17.23
N ALA A 140 -5.72 10.10 -17.14
CA ALA A 140 -5.42 9.13 -18.20
C ALA A 140 -6.57 8.14 -18.40
N LEU A 141 -7.16 7.61 -17.31
CA LEU A 141 -8.33 6.75 -17.39
C LEU A 141 -9.53 7.45 -18.04
N SER A 142 -9.80 8.69 -17.65
CA SER A 142 -10.89 9.47 -18.22
C SER A 142 -10.72 9.67 -19.73
N ARG A 143 -9.51 9.98 -20.18
CA ARG A 143 -9.19 10.21 -21.62
C ARG A 143 -9.32 8.95 -22.48
N ILE A 144 -9.15 7.76 -21.91
CA ILE A 144 -9.34 6.49 -22.65
C ILE A 144 -10.75 5.91 -22.48
N GLY A 145 -11.70 6.71 -21.95
CA GLY A 145 -13.10 6.29 -21.78
C GLY A 145 -13.38 5.46 -20.53
N MET A 146 -12.41 5.30 -19.63
CA MET A 146 -12.55 4.55 -18.38
C MET A 146 -12.73 5.47 -17.16
N GLY A 147 -13.24 6.68 -17.35
CA GLY A 147 -13.43 7.70 -16.33
C GLY A 147 -14.72 7.56 -15.51
N SER A 148 -15.54 6.53 -15.69
CA SER A 148 -16.67 6.24 -14.79
C SER A 148 -16.20 5.51 -13.54
N GLY A 149 -16.89 5.68 -12.39
CA GLY A 149 -16.55 5.02 -11.14
C GLY A 149 -16.36 3.51 -11.28
N PRO A 150 -17.32 2.76 -11.84
CA PRO A 150 -17.17 1.32 -12.03
C PRO A 150 -16.01 0.92 -12.95
N ALA A 151 -15.80 1.64 -14.07
CA ALA A 151 -14.71 1.31 -15.00
C ALA A 151 -13.33 1.59 -14.34
N ALA A 152 -13.16 2.75 -13.71
CA ALA A 152 -11.96 3.08 -12.95
C ALA A 152 -11.73 2.11 -11.79
N GLY A 153 -12.80 1.73 -11.07
CA GLY A 153 -12.75 0.77 -9.98
C GLY A 153 -12.24 -0.60 -10.41
N LEU A 154 -12.70 -1.11 -11.54
CA LEU A 154 -12.19 -2.37 -12.09
C LEU A 154 -10.71 -2.28 -12.48
N VAL A 155 -10.25 -1.14 -13.03
CA VAL A 155 -8.82 -0.92 -13.30
C VAL A 155 -8.02 -0.88 -12.00
N VAL A 156 -8.50 -0.17 -10.98
CA VAL A 156 -7.86 -0.12 -9.66
C VAL A 156 -7.71 -1.54 -9.09
N VAL A 157 -8.77 -2.35 -9.09
CA VAL A 157 -8.71 -3.75 -8.63
C VAL A 157 -7.71 -4.57 -9.45
N ALA A 158 -7.74 -4.46 -10.78
CA ALA A 158 -6.83 -5.21 -11.64
C ALA A 158 -5.35 -4.86 -11.38
N VAL A 159 -5.06 -3.58 -11.16
CA VAL A 159 -3.72 -3.06 -10.81
C VAL A 159 -3.32 -3.50 -9.40
N ALA A 160 -4.19 -3.33 -8.41
CA ALA A 160 -3.93 -3.73 -7.02
C ALA A 160 -3.68 -5.25 -6.89
N ALA A 161 -4.40 -6.07 -7.66
CA ALA A 161 -4.22 -7.52 -7.70
C ALA A 161 -2.81 -7.94 -8.16
N THR A 162 -2.03 -7.05 -8.78
CA THR A 162 -0.64 -7.33 -9.14
C THR A 162 0.34 -7.27 -7.97
N VAL A 163 -0.05 -6.72 -6.81
CA VAL A 163 0.83 -6.59 -5.63
C VAL A 163 1.46 -7.93 -5.21
N PRO A 164 0.70 -9.02 -4.98
CA PRO A 164 1.30 -10.30 -4.61
C PRO A 164 2.22 -10.87 -5.71
N VAL A 165 1.97 -10.53 -6.98
CA VAL A 165 2.84 -10.89 -8.10
C VAL A 165 4.17 -10.13 -8.03
N ALA A 166 4.14 -8.81 -7.78
CA ALA A 166 5.34 -7.99 -7.63
C ALA A 166 6.20 -8.46 -6.44
N VAL A 167 5.57 -8.79 -5.31
CA VAL A 167 6.26 -9.39 -4.16
C VAL A 167 6.88 -10.73 -4.53
N ALA A 168 6.20 -11.56 -5.32
CA ALA A 168 6.73 -12.84 -5.77
C ALA A 168 7.94 -12.65 -6.71
N VAL A 169 7.90 -11.69 -7.62
CA VAL A 169 9.05 -11.32 -8.48
C VAL A 169 10.23 -10.85 -7.63
N THR A 170 9.98 -10.03 -6.61
CA THR A 170 11.00 -9.58 -5.65
C THR A 170 11.66 -10.76 -4.95
N CYS A 171 10.87 -11.65 -4.34
CA CYS A 171 11.39 -12.82 -3.63
C CYS A 171 12.15 -13.78 -4.55
N ARG A 172 11.71 -13.93 -5.81
CA ARG A 172 12.43 -14.70 -6.81
C ARG A 172 13.78 -14.07 -7.16
N GLY A 173 13.85 -12.76 -7.30
CA GLY A 173 15.09 -12.00 -7.51
C GLY A 173 16.09 -12.19 -6.37
N LEU A 174 15.60 -12.37 -5.14
CA LEU A 174 16.40 -12.65 -3.96
C LEU A 174 16.73 -14.16 -3.77
N GLY A 175 16.25 -15.04 -4.65
CA GLY A 175 16.41 -16.49 -4.50
C GLY A 175 15.47 -17.14 -3.50
N GLU A 176 14.50 -16.40 -2.98
CA GLU A 176 13.63 -16.79 -1.85
C GLU A 176 12.24 -17.33 -2.28
N GLN A 177 12.12 -17.74 -3.54
CA GLN A 177 10.84 -18.19 -4.12
C GLN A 177 10.20 -19.38 -3.38
N ALA A 178 11.00 -20.28 -2.79
CA ALA A 178 10.49 -21.42 -2.03
C ALA A 178 9.87 -20.97 -0.70
N ARG A 179 10.51 -20.03 -0.01
CA ARG A 179 10.03 -19.47 1.27
C ARG A 179 8.83 -18.55 1.09
N LEU A 180 8.67 -17.90 -0.08
CA LEU A 180 7.49 -17.10 -0.40
C LEU A 180 6.23 -17.94 -0.52
N ARG A 181 6.30 -19.16 -1.10
CA ARG A 181 5.11 -19.96 -1.40
C ARG A 181 4.14 -20.09 -0.22
N PRO A 182 4.59 -20.45 1.00
CA PRO A 182 3.68 -20.50 2.15
C PRO A 182 3.17 -19.13 2.65
N VAL A 183 3.78 -18.03 2.23
CA VAL A 183 3.35 -16.66 2.58
C VAL A 183 2.25 -16.16 1.64
N LEU A 184 2.23 -16.64 0.39
CA LEU A 184 1.39 -16.11 -0.68
C LEU A 184 -0.12 -16.06 -0.33
N PRO A 185 -0.73 -17.05 0.35
CA PRO A 185 -2.13 -16.95 0.76
C PRO A 185 -2.43 -15.74 1.64
N PHE A 186 -1.50 -15.33 2.52
CA PHE A 186 -1.64 -14.15 3.36
C PHE A 186 -1.52 -12.84 2.57
N LEU A 187 -0.75 -12.83 1.47
CA LEU A 187 -0.61 -11.69 0.57
C LEU A 187 -1.82 -11.53 -0.36
N VAL A 188 -2.56 -12.61 -0.60
CA VAL A 188 -3.72 -12.63 -1.51
C VAL A 188 -5.02 -12.36 -0.77
N MET A 189 -5.20 -12.94 0.41
CA MET A 189 -6.49 -12.98 1.13
C MET A 189 -6.41 -12.27 2.49
N GLY A 190 -5.74 -11.14 2.57
CA GLY A 190 -5.66 -10.35 3.81
C GLY A 190 -6.81 -9.35 3.97
N PRO A 191 -7.05 -8.85 5.19
CA PRO A 191 -8.08 -7.85 5.45
C PRO A 191 -7.78 -6.49 4.79
N PHE A 192 -6.52 -6.18 4.47
CA PHE A 192 -6.11 -4.99 3.73
C PHE A 192 -6.87 -4.81 2.40
N ALA A 193 -7.39 -5.88 1.82
CA ALA A 193 -8.19 -5.85 0.60
C ALA A 193 -9.47 -5.02 0.74
N VAL A 194 -10.00 -4.82 1.95
CA VAL A 194 -11.14 -3.93 2.23
C VAL A 194 -10.81 -2.50 1.79
N TRP A 195 -9.59 -2.04 2.04
CA TRP A 195 -9.13 -0.69 1.66
C TRP A 195 -8.47 -0.62 0.29
N GLN A 196 -8.10 -1.76 -0.29
CA GLN A 196 -7.66 -1.82 -1.67
C GLN A 196 -8.81 -1.77 -2.67
N ALA A 197 -9.98 -2.26 -2.28
CA ALA A 197 -11.14 -2.36 -3.14
C ALA A 197 -12.28 -1.43 -2.67
N VAL A 198 -12.30 -0.14 -3.11
CA VAL A 198 -11.55 0.46 -4.21
C VAL A 198 -10.98 1.80 -3.76
N SER A 199 -9.67 2.00 -3.85
CA SER A 199 -9.05 3.27 -3.50
C SER A 199 -7.85 3.60 -4.39
N ALA A 200 -7.50 4.88 -4.50
CA ALA A 200 -6.27 5.32 -5.17
C ALA A 200 -5.01 4.73 -4.51
N ASP A 201 -5.04 4.56 -3.17
CA ASP A 201 -3.92 4.00 -2.41
C ASP A 201 -3.57 2.56 -2.84
N ALA A 202 -4.52 1.81 -3.38
CA ALA A 202 -4.28 0.50 -3.96
C ALA A 202 -3.37 0.55 -5.20
N VAL A 203 -3.54 1.59 -6.04
CA VAL A 203 -2.65 1.87 -7.18
C VAL A 203 -1.27 2.26 -6.69
N PHE A 204 -1.21 3.09 -5.64
CA PHE A 204 0.06 3.50 -5.02
C PHE A 204 0.81 2.29 -4.45
N ALA A 205 0.12 1.37 -3.79
CA ALA A 205 0.70 0.13 -3.29
C ALA A 205 1.24 -0.75 -4.42
N ALA A 206 0.54 -0.83 -5.55
CA ALA A 206 1.01 -1.57 -6.71
C ALA A 206 2.26 -0.94 -7.34
N ALA A 207 2.26 0.39 -7.55
CA ALA A 207 3.42 1.12 -8.07
C ALA A 207 4.65 0.92 -7.16
N ALA A 208 4.46 1.03 -5.84
CA ALA A 208 5.50 0.79 -4.85
C ALA A 208 6.03 -0.66 -4.91
N ALA A 209 5.13 -1.66 -4.99
CA ALA A 209 5.52 -3.06 -5.05
C ALA A 209 6.33 -3.39 -6.31
N TRP A 210 5.94 -2.88 -7.47
CA TRP A 210 6.70 -3.05 -8.71
C TRP A 210 8.04 -2.32 -8.68
N THR A 211 8.12 -1.15 -8.05
CA THR A 211 9.39 -0.43 -7.85
C THR A 211 10.40 -1.29 -7.08
N VAL A 212 9.97 -1.94 -5.99
CA VAL A 212 10.82 -2.85 -5.22
C VAL A 212 11.18 -4.10 -6.03
N ALA A 213 10.26 -4.62 -6.86
CA ALA A 213 10.56 -5.73 -7.76
C ALA A 213 11.65 -5.38 -8.78
N LEU A 214 11.61 -4.18 -9.36
CA LEU A 214 12.66 -3.68 -10.26
C LEU A 214 14.02 -3.57 -9.54
N ALA A 215 14.03 -3.08 -8.30
CA ALA A 215 15.25 -3.04 -7.47
C ALA A 215 15.78 -4.45 -7.16
N ALA A 216 14.90 -5.43 -6.91
CA ALA A 216 15.31 -6.83 -6.73
C ALA A 216 15.94 -7.41 -7.99
N MET A 217 15.41 -7.09 -9.16
CA MET A 217 16.00 -7.48 -10.45
C MET A 217 17.38 -6.84 -10.67
N ALA A 218 17.57 -5.58 -10.23
CA ALA A 218 18.88 -4.93 -10.22
C ALA A 218 19.87 -5.67 -9.30
N GLY A 219 19.41 -6.05 -8.11
CA GLY A 219 20.18 -6.84 -7.15
C GLY A 219 20.56 -8.23 -7.67
N ALA A 220 19.67 -8.89 -8.40
CA ALA A 220 19.87 -10.24 -8.94
C ALA A 220 20.77 -10.27 -10.19
N ALA A 221 20.84 -9.17 -10.95
CA ALA A 221 21.51 -9.13 -12.25
C ALA A 221 23.04 -9.28 -12.13
N ARG A 222 23.61 -10.28 -12.81
CA ARG A 222 25.07 -10.54 -12.81
C ARG A 222 25.85 -9.56 -13.69
N ARG A 223 25.24 -9.13 -14.82
CA ARG A 223 25.88 -8.19 -15.76
C ARG A 223 25.63 -6.74 -15.30
N ARG A 224 26.71 -5.98 -15.09
CA ARG A 224 26.63 -4.58 -14.60
C ARG A 224 25.70 -3.68 -15.43
N PRO A 225 25.71 -3.69 -16.79
CA PRO A 225 24.80 -2.87 -17.58
C PRO A 225 23.33 -3.20 -17.28
N VAL A 226 23.00 -4.50 -17.16
CA VAL A 226 21.64 -4.97 -16.83
C VAL A 226 21.23 -4.56 -15.41
N ALA A 227 22.15 -4.67 -14.44
CA ALA A 227 21.91 -4.21 -13.06
C ALA A 227 21.61 -2.70 -13.01
N LYS A 228 22.39 -1.89 -13.75
CA LYS A 228 22.17 -0.45 -13.85
C LYS A 228 20.85 -0.11 -14.55
N ALA A 229 20.48 -0.83 -15.61
CA ALA A 229 19.20 -0.61 -16.31
C ALA A 229 18.01 -0.85 -15.36
N TRP A 230 18.01 -1.96 -14.62
CA TRP A 230 16.96 -2.24 -13.62
C TRP A 230 16.99 -1.25 -12.45
N ALA A 231 18.17 -0.82 -11.99
CA ALA A 231 18.28 0.22 -10.97
C ALA A 231 17.74 1.57 -11.45
N GLY A 232 18.00 1.94 -12.70
CA GLY A 232 17.42 3.14 -13.32
C GLY A 232 15.90 3.05 -13.40
N ALA A 233 15.35 1.89 -13.83
CA ALA A 233 13.92 1.64 -13.85
C ALA A 233 13.31 1.69 -12.45
N ALA A 234 13.98 1.13 -11.42
CA ALA A 234 13.56 1.27 -10.03
C ALA A 234 13.58 2.72 -9.55
N GLY A 235 14.57 3.50 -10.01
CA GLY A 235 14.65 4.94 -9.72
C GLY A 235 13.50 5.73 -10.35
N VAL A 236 13.19 5.47 -11.61
CA VAL A 236 12.01 6.06 -12.29
C VAL A 236 10.73 5.65 -11.55
N GLY A 237 10.59 4.37 -11.17
CA GLY A 237 9.47 3.89 -10.37
C GLY A 237 9.34 4.60 -9.03
N LEU A 238 10.46 4.80 -8.31
CA LEU A 238 10.46 5.51 -7.02
C LEU A 238 10.13 7.00 -7.19
N GLY A 239 10.63 7.64 -8.25
CA GLY A 239 10.25 9.00 -8.63
C GLY A 239 8.76 9.11 -8.97
N ALA A 240 8.21 8.13 -9.71
CA ALA A 240 6.77 8.05 -9.96
C ALA A 240 5.99 7.85 -8.66
N CYS A 241 6.45 7.00 -7.75
CA CYS A 241 5.87 6.87 -6.41
C CYS A 241 5.84 8.21 -5.66
N ALA A 242 6.93 8.99 -5.70
CA ALA A 242 6.97 10.32 -5.12
C ALA A 242 5.93 11.27 -5.74
N MET A 243 5.61 11.10 -7.02
CA MET A 243 4.55 11.87 -7.69
C MET A 243 3.15 11.33 -7.41
N LEU A 244 3.00 10.12 -6.89
CA LEU A 244 1.70 9.54 -6.49
C LEU A 244 1.32 9.92 -5.05
N SER A 245 2.26 9.89 -4.11
CA SER A 245 2.00 10.21 -2.70
C SER A 245 3.24 10.75 -1.99
N TYR A 246 3.05 11.74 -1.15
CA TYR A 246 4.13 12.33 -0.32
C TYR A 246 4.71 11.35 0.72
N GLY A 247 3.99 10.27 1.05
CA GLY A 247 4.49 9.21 1.94
C GLY A 247 5.33 8.15 1.21
N LEU A 248 5.19 8.00 -0.10
CA LEU A 248 5.87 6.96 -0.87
C LEU A 248 7.39 7.12 -1.05
N PRO A 249 8.02 8.29 -0.89
CA PRO A 249 9.48 8.37 -0.79
C PRO A 249 10.08 7.45 0.29
N LEU A 250 9.33 7.11 1.35
CA LEU A 250 9.74 6.13 2.36
C LEU A 250 9.98 4.72 1.79
N MET A 251 9.45 4.40 0.62
CA MET A 251 9.77 3.16 -0.09
C MET A 251 11.26 3.07 -0.49
N ALA A 252 12.00 4.18 -0.48
CA ALA A 252 13.46 4.16 -0.65
C ALA A 252 14.16 3.28 0.40
N VAL A 253 13.61 3.20 1.62
CA VAL A 253 14.11 2.31 2.68
C VAL A 253 13.93 0.84 2.29
N VAL A 254 12.81 0.49 1.68
CA VAL A 254 12.54 -0.89 1.23
C VAL A 254 13.38 -1.22 -0.02
N VAL A 255 13.60 -0.25 -0.92
CA VAL A 255 14.52 -0.37 -2.07
C VAL A 255 15.95 -0.59 -1.58
N LEU A 256 16.40 0.15 -0.57
CA LEU A 256 17.70 -0.06 0.06
C LEU A 256 17.79 -1.47 0.66
N ALA A 257 16.77 -1.89 1.41
CA ALA A 257 16.72 -3.21 2.05
C ALA A 257 16.80 -4.35 1.03
N VAL A 258 16.10 -4.27 -0.11
CA VAL A 258 16.16 -5.30 -1.14
C VAL A 258 17.53 -5.38 -1.82
N LEU A 259 18.17 -4.24 -2.09
CA LEU A 259 19.52 -4.22 -2.67
C LEU A 259 20.56 -4.75 -1.68
N ALA A 260 20.45 -4.38 -0.40
CA ALA A 260 21.31 -4.88 0.66
C ALA A 260 21.09 -6.40 0.88
N GLY A 261 19.85 -6.87 0.89
CA GLY A 261 19.51 -8.28 0.97
C GLY A 261 20.11 -9.11 -0.19
N ALA A 262 20.13 -8.55 -1.39
CA ALA A 262 20.69 -9.19 -2.57
C ALA A 262 22.23 -9.22 -2.59
N ARG A 263 22.91 -8.16 -2.13
CA ARG A 263 24.35 -7.95 -2.35
C ARG A 263 25.16 -7.59 -1.09
N GLY A 264 24.51 -7.50 0.09
CA GLY A 264 25.13 -7.03 1.32
C GLY A 264 25.44 -5.51 1.28
N TRP A 265 26.06 -5.01 2.33
CA TRP A 265 26.53 -3.62 2.40
C TRP A 265 27.83 -3.45 1.59
N THR A 266 27.71 -3.29 0.27
CA THR A 266 28.83 -3.23 -0.67
C THR A 266 28.90 -1.91 -1.43
N ARG A 267 30.08 -1.59 -1.97
CA ARG A 267 30.24 -0.44 -2.89
C ARG A 267 29.36 -0.58 -4.13
N GLU A 268 29.00 -1.80 -4.53
CA GLU A 268 28.11 -2.03 -5.66
C GLU A 268 26.68 -1.55 -5.35
N VAL A 269 26.17 -1.83 -4.12
CA VAL A 269 24.88 -1.30 -3.67
C VAL A 269 24.89 0.23 -3.69
N ALA A 270 25.94 0.87 -3.20
CA ALA A 270 26.06 2.33 -3.26
C ALA A 270 26.01 2.88 -4.70
N ARG A 271 26.66 2.18 -5.66
CA ARG A 271 26.59 2.55 -7.08
C ARG A 271 25.19 2.38 -7.66
N LEU A 272 24.49 1.29 -7.34
CA LEU A 272 23.12 1.07 -7.80
C LEU A 272 22.17 2.12 -7.21
N LEU A 273 22.33 2.47 -5.93
CA LEU A 273 21.58 3.56 -5.31
C LEU A 273 21.83 4.92 -5.97
N GLY A 274 23.08 5.19 -6.42
CA GLY A 274 23.36 6.37 -7.21
C GLY A 274 22.59 6.39 -8.54
N VAL A 275 22.45 5.22 -9.21
CA VAL A 275 21.63 5.11 -10.43
C VAL A 275 20.13 5.27 -10.10
N VAL A 276 19.65 4.69 -9.01
CA VAL A 276 18.28 4.90 -8.52
C VAL A 276 18.03 6.39 -8.29
N ALA A 277 18.95 7.09 -7.61
CA ALA A 277 18.82 8.52 -7.34
C ALA A 277 18.73 9.36 -8.64
N VAL A 278 19.50 9.02 -9.67
CA VAL A 278 19.40 9.66 -11.00
C VAL A 278 18.02 9.42 -11.60
N GLY A 279 17.46 8.21 -11.52
CA GLY A 279 16.10 7.91 -11.99
C GLY A 279 15.03 8.71 -11.24
N VAL A 280 15.14 8.83 -9.93
CA VAL A 280 14.25 9.69 -9.11
C VAL A 280 14.36 11.14 -9.57
N ALA A 281 15.59 11.67 -9.67
CA ALA A 281 15.84 13.05 -10.06
C ALA A 281 15.30 13.35 -11.48
N SER A 282 15.37 12.40 -12.41
CA SER A 282 14.85 12.57 -13.76
C SER A 282 13.32 12.75 -13.78
N VAL A 283 12.58 11.99 -12.95
CA VAL A 283 11.12 12.13 -12.83
C VAL A 283 10.77 13.44 -12.15
N MET A 284 11.37 13.73 -10.99
CA MET A 284 11.11 14.97 -10.25
C MET A 284 11.47 16.21 -11.07
N GLY A 285 12.62 16.17 -11.77
CA GLY A 285 13.05 17.23 -12.68
C GLY A 285 12.11 17.41 -13.87
N GLY A 286 11.63 16.31 -14.46
CA GLY A 286 10.63 16.35 -15.53
C GLY A 286 9.33 17.03 -15.10
N PHE A 287 8.81 16.72 -13.92
CA PHE A 287 7.63 17.41 -13.36
C PHE A 287 7.91 18.89 -13.07
N ALA A 288 9.10 19.21 -12.53
CA ALA A 288 9.48 20.59 -12.28
C ALA A 288 9.56 21.42 -13.58
N LEU A 289 10.16 20.86 -14.64
CA LEU A 289 10.20 21.49 -15.95
C LEU A 289 8.81 21.65 -16.59
N ALA A 290 7.88 20.74 -16.25
CA ALA A 290 6.49 20.81 -16.70
C ALA A 290 5.63 21.78 -15.87
N GLY A 291 6.18 22.36 -14.79
CA GLY A 291 5.51 23.38 -13.97
C GLY A 291 5.13 22.93 -12.55
N PHE A 292 5.40 21.68 -12.15
CA PHE A 292 5.16 21.21 -10.79
C PHE A 292 6.47 20.86 -10.08
N ALA A 293 6.89 21.68 -9.11
CA ALA A 293 8.05 21.42 -8.27
C ALA A 293 7.62 20.79 -6.93
N TYR A 294 8.08 19.55 -6.67
CA TYR A 294 7.76 18.80 -5.46
C TYR A 294 8.17 19.54 -4.17
N TRP A 295 9.35 20.17 -4.18
CA TRP A 295 9.89 20.91 -3.06
C TRP A 295 9.15 22.21 -2.75
N ASP A 296 8.41 22.79 -3.71
CA ASP A 296 7.52 23.94 -3.49
C ASP A 296 6.15 23.48 -2.96
N ALA A 297 5.68 22.31 -3.45
CA ALA A 297 4.39 21.74 -3.07
C ALA A 297 4.35 21.19 -1.65
N TYR A 298 5.42 20.49 -1.22
CA TYR A 298 5.43 19.81 0.08
C TYR A 298 5.27 20.76 1.29
N PRO A 299 5.94 21.91 1.37
CA PRO A 299 5.71 22.89 2.46
C PRO A 299 4.27 23.40 2.50
N VAL A 300 3.65 23.65 1.33
CA VAL A 300 2.27 24.14 1.23
C VAL A 300 1.30 23.05 1.70
N LEU A 301 1.53 21.79 1.29
CA LEU A 301 0.75 20.67 1.81
C LEU A 301 0.91 20.50 3.32
N HIS A 302 2.15 20.55 3.82
CA HIS A 302 2.43 20.45 5.24
C HIS A 302 1.64 21.50 6.03
N GLN A 303 1.63 22.75 5.57
CA GLN A 303 0.82 23.82 6.16
C GLN A 303 -0.67 23.46 6.14
N ARG A 304 -1.22 23.08 4.98
CA ARG A 304 -2.63 22.66 4.85
C ARG A 304 -3.00 21.51 5.79
N TYR A 305 -2.11 20.53 5.97
CA TYR A 305 -2.35 19.39 6.87
C TYR A 305 -2.51 19.83 8.33
N TRP A 306 -1.64 20.75 8.78
CA TRP A 306 -1.71 21.28 10.13
C TRP A 306 -2.78 22.38 10.32
N ASP A 307 -3.21 23.06 9.29
CA ASP A 307 -4.38 23.94 9.32
C ASP A 307 -5.70 23.16 9.42
N GLY A 308 -5.67 21.85 9.15
CA GLY A 308 -6.83 20.97 9.18
C GLY A 308 -6.98 20.21 10.51
N LEU A 309 -7.74 19.11 10.45
CA LEU A 309 -8.07 18.24 11.60
C LEU A 309 -6.84 17.64 12.30
N ALA A 310 -5.72 17.53 11.61
CA ALA A 310 -4.50 16.94 12.13
C ALA A 310 -3.96 17.65 13.41
N THR A 311 -4.14 18.97 13.52
CA THR A 311 -3.76 19.74 14.71
C THR A 311 -4.56 19.31 15.93
N ALA A 312 -5.85 19.03 15.78
CA ALA A 312 -6.73 18.61 16.87
C ALA A 312 -6.49 17.16 17.30
N ARG A 313 -5.90 16.32 16.45
CA ARG A 313 -5.62 14.90 16.76
C ARG A 313 -4.43 14.76 17.71
N PRO A 314 -4.60 14.21 18.95
CA PRO A 314 -3.51 14.11 19.93
C PRO A 314 -2.43 13.12 19.47
N ALA A 315 -1.18 13.59 19.31
CA ALA A 315 -0.06 12.74 18.90
C ALA A 315 0.17 11.57 19.88
N ALA A 316 0.08 11.83 21.19
CA ALA A 316 0.23 10.80 22.22
C ALA A 316 -0.77 9.62 22.09
N TYR A 317 -1.91 9.83 21.48
CA TYR A 317 -2.87 8.76 21.18
C TYR A 317 -2.56 8.12 19.81
N TRP A 318 -2.34 8.91 18.76
CA TRP A 318 -2.26 8.41 17.42
C TRP A 318 -0.99 7.58 17.14
N LEU A 319 0.15 7.90 17.74
CA LEU A 319 1.40 7.11 17.61
C LEU A 319 1.26 5.61 17.90
N TRP A 320 0.36 5.21 18.78
CA TRP A 320 0.12 3.80 19.04
C TRP A 320 -1.24 3.30 18.51
N ALA A 321 -2.21 4.19 18.32
CA ALA A 321 -3.49 3.86 17.72
C ALA A 321 -3.33 3.51 16.22
N ASP A 322 -2.42 4.16 15.52
CA ASP A 322 -2.07 3.86 14.13
C ASP A 322 -1.45 2.47 14.00
N VAL A 323 -0.62 2.04 14.96
CA VAL A 323 -0.14 0.66 15.03
C VAL A 323 -1.28 -0.34 15.25
N ALA A 324 -2.30 0.02 16.05
CA ALA A 324 -3.48 -0.81 16.23
C ALA A 324 -4.34 -0.89 14.94
N LEU A 325 -4.45 0.21 14.19
CA LEU A 325 -5.10 0.23 12.86
C LEU A 325 -4.34 -0.65 11.85
N LEU A 326 -3.00 -0.60 11.86
CA LEU A 326 -2.19 -1.52 11.06
C LEU A 326 -2.48 -2.98 11.41
N ALA A 327 -2.74 -3.31 12.70
CA ALA A 327 -3.12 -4.67 13.10
C ALA A 327 -4.47 -5.10 12.52
N VAL A 328 -5.40 -4.18 12.32
CA VAL A 328 -6.68 -4.46 11.66
C VAL A 328 -6.47 -4.60 10.15
N CYS A 329 -5.74 -3.69 9.54
CA CYS A 329 -5.48 -3.67 8.10
C CYS A 329 -4.68 -4.90 7.64
N ALA A 330 -3.49 -5.11 8.20
CA ALA A 330 -2.63 -6.24 7.83
C ALA A 330 -3.10 -7.57 8.45
N GLY A 331 -3.98 -7.50 9.44
CA GLY A 331 -4.48 -8.62 10.22
C GLY A 331 -3.62 -8.99 11.43
N PRO A 332 -4.21 -9.62 12.46
CA PRO A 332 -3.55 -9.91 13.73
C PRO A 332 -2.34 -10.85 13.59
N VAL A 333 -2.29 -11.64 12.53
CA VAL A 333 -1.17 -12.55 12.24
C VAL A 333 0.15 -11.80 12.08
N LEU A 334 0.12 -10.54 11.62
CA LEU A 334 1.31 -9.74 11.42
C LEU A 334 2.14 -9.63 12.71
N PHE A 335 1.53 -9.21 13.82
CA PHE A 335 2.26 -8.99 15.06
C PHE A 335 2.77 -10.29 15.68
N GLY A 336 2.01 -11.40 15.54
CA GLY A 336 2.49 -12.72 15.92
C GLY A 336 3.72 -13.16 15.10
N ALA A 337 3.70 -12.91 13.80
CA ALA A 337 4.82 -13.22 12.92
C ALA A 337 6.04 -12.32 13.16
N LEU A 338 5.84 -11.03 13.42
CA LEU A 338 6.90 -10.09 13.79
C LEU A 338 7.56 -10.49 15.12
N ALA A 339 6.76 -10.86 16.13
CA ALA A 339 7.27 -11.34 17.41
C ALA A 339 8.14 -12.60 17.24
N LEU A 340 7.73 -13.55 16.40
CA LEU A 340 8.53 -14.74 16.06
C LEU A 340 9.79 -14.41 15.25
N SER A 341 9.83 -13.28 14.58
CA SER A 341 10.96 -12.82 13.77
C SER A 341 12.03 -12.08 14.57
N GLY A 342 11.73 -11.62 15.78
CA GLY A 342 12.50 -10.70 16.65
C GLY A 342 14.01 -10.61 16.41
N HIS A 343 14.77 -11.64 16.84
CA HIS A 343 16.22 -11.64 16.70
C HIS A 343 16.71 -11.61 15.23
N ARG A 344 15.95 -12.21 14.29
CA ARG A 344 16.31 -12.22 12.87
C ARG A 344 16.21 -10.83 12.25
N LEU A 345 15.26 -10.00 12.71
CA LEU A 345 15.13 -8.62 12.26
C LEU A 345 16.35 -7.79 12.70
N LEU A 346 16.85 -8.00 13.92
CA LEU A 346 18.06 -7.34 14.41
C LEU A 346 19.32 -7.79 13.65
N ASP A 347 19.44 -9.10 13.37
CA ASP A 347 20.56 -9.63 12.59
C ASP A 347 20.55 -9.13 11.14
N ALA A 348 19.36 -8.90 10.56
CA ALA A 348 19.19 -8.42 9.19
C ALA A 348 19.86 -7.05 8.94
N PHE A 349 19.93 -6.16 9.94
CA PHE A 349 20.64 -4.88 9.81
C PHE A 349 22.15 -5.07 9.67
N ARG A 350 22.72 -6.06 10.33
CA ARG A 350 24.18 -6.34 10.33
C ARG A 350 24.57 -7.22 9.16
N HIS A 351 23.74 -8.21 8.85
CA HIS A 351 24.01 -9.26 7.88
C HIS A 351 22.85 -9.48 6.90
N PRO A 352 22.53 -8.48 6.05
CA PRO A 352 21.30 -8.51 5.24
C PRO A 352 21.19 -9.69 4.27
N GLN A 353 22.33 -10.25 3.82
CA GLN A 353 22.34 -11.41 2.91
C GLN A 353 22.05 -12.75 3.59
N ARG A 354 22.12 -12.84 4.93
CA ARG A 354 21.83 -14.09 5.66
C ARG A 354 20.35 -14.46 5.61
N ASP A 355 19.48 -13.46 5.66
CA ASP A 355 18.03 -13.63 5.52
C ASP A 355 17.43 -12.43 4.75
N PRO A 356 17.48 -12.45 3.40
CA PRO A 356 16.99 -11.35 2.58
C PRO A 356 15.51 -11.02 2.81
N LEU A 357 14.68 -12.01 3.17
CA LEU A 357 13.27 -11.75 3.50
C LEU A 357 13.14 -10.94 4.79
N MET A 358 13.91 -11.30 5.83
CA MET A 358 13.89 -10.54 7.07
C MET A 358 14.48 -9.15 6.90
N THR A 359 15.42 -8.97 5.99
CA THR A 359 15.94 -7.65 5.62
C THR A 359 14.86 -6.77 4.98
N LEU A 360 14.02 -7.33 4.10
CA LEU A 360 12.86 -6.62 3.57
C LEU A 360 11.84 -6.27 4.66
N VAL A 361 11.52 -7.21 5.54
CA VAL A 361 10.62 -6.97 6.68
C VAL A 361 11.17 -5.86 7.57
N ALA A 362 12.47 -5.89 7.90
CA ALA A 362 13.11 -4.86 8.71
C ALA A 362 13.06 -3.48 8.03
N GLY A 363 13.30 -3.41 6.72
CA GLY A 363 13.15 -2.20 5.93
C GLY A 363 11.72 -1.64 5.96
N ALA A 364 10.72 -2.51 5.83
CA ALA A 364 9.32 -2.11 5.92
C ALA A 364 8.92 -1.64 7.33
N VAL A 365 9.43 -2.30 8.38
CA VAL A 365 9.22 -1.85 9.78
C VAL A 365 9.82 -0.46 9.97
N VAL A 366 11.05 -0.22 9.51
CA VAL A 366 11.68 1.11 9.60
C VAL A 366 10.86 2.15 8.83
N ALA A 367 10.38 1.83 7.62
CA ALA A 367 9.56 2.75 6.83
C ALA A 367 8.26 3.14 7.55
N VAL A 368 7.56 2.16 8.16
CA VAL A 368 6.34 2.41 8.95
C VAL A 368 6.65 3.24 10.19
N VAL A 369 7.71 2.91 10.93
CA VAL A 369 8.12 3.70 12.11
C VAL A 369 8.44 5.16 11.72
N LEU A 370 9.12 5.38 10.60
CA LEU A 370 9.39 6.74 10.11
C LEU A 370 8.10 7.46 9.68
N ALA A 371 7.16 6.75 9.04
CA ALA A 371 5.86 7.30 8.68
C ALA A 371 5.07 7.73 9.92
N ASP A 372 5.02 6.90 10.93
CA ASP A 372 4.31 7.15 12.18
C ASP A 372 4.92 8.34 12.96
N LEU A 373 6.24 8.32 13.15
CA LEU A 373 6.98 9.39 13.83
C LEU A 373 6.94 10.74 13.10
N SER A 374 6.64 10.74 11.80
CA SER A 374 6.46 11.99 11.04
C SER A 374 5.24 12.78 11.46
N LEU A 375 4.26 12.13 12.10
CA LEU A 375 2.94 12.66 12.46
C LEU A 375 2.14 13.23 11.26
N MET A 376 2.55 12.89 10.05
CA MET A 376 1.88 13.31 8.80
C MET A 376 0.80 12.32 8.32
N SER A 377 0.54 11.28 9.10
CA SER A 377 -0.48 10.24 8.82
C SER A 377 -1.27 9.87 10.07
N LYS A 378 -1.62 10.83 10.92
CA LYS A 378 -2.47 10.56 12.09
C LYS A 378 -3.87 10.13 11.66
N ALA A 379 -4.27 8.91 12.00
CA ALA A 379 -5.45 8.18 11.51
C ALA A 379 -5.35 7.76 10.02
N GLU A 380 -6.30 6.95 9.57
CA GLU A 380 -6.44 6.50 8.17
C GLU A 380 -5.27 5.62 7.67
N VAL A 381 -4.42 5.16 8.57
CA VAL A 381 -3.21 4.38 8.21
C VAL A 381 -3.56 3.01 7.64
N GLU A 382 -4.75 2.49 7.89
CA GLU A 382 -5.28 1.28 7.25
C GLU A 382 -5.32 1.39 5.73
N ARG A 383 -5.36 2.62 5.20
CA ARG A 383 -5.29 2.96 3.78
C ARG A 383 -3.91 3.49 3.38
N ILE A 384 -3.42 4.48 4.12
CA ILE A 384 -2.16 5.19 3.81
C ILE A 384 -0.94 4.25 3.84
N TRP A 385 -0.93 3.24 4.73
CA TRP A 385 0.19 2.30 4.89
C TRP A 385 0.07 1.01 4.04
N LEU A 386 -0.94 0.90 3.16
CA LEU A 386 -1.09 -0.22 2.21
C LEU A 386 0.21 -0.55 1.44
N PRO A 387 1.04 0.42 1.00
CA PRO A 387 2.29 0.14 0.30
C PRO A 387 3.31 -0.67 1.12
N PHE A 388 3.26 -0.59 2.46
CA PHE A 388 4.19 -1.28 3.36
C PHE A 388 3.70 -2.67 3.78
N VAL A 389 2.37 -2.88 3.81
CA VAL A 389 1.72 -4.11 4.30
C VAL A 389 2.27 -5.39 3.65
N PRO A 390 2.45 -5.52 2.32
CA PRO A 390 2.90 -6.76 1.73
C PRO A 390 4.32 -7.16 2.16
N TRP A 391 5.18 -6.18 2.42
CA TRP A 391 6.56 -6.40 2.89
C TRP A 391 6.60 -6.83 4.36
N LEU A 392 5.74 -6.25 5.19
CA LEU A 392 5.57 -6.67 6.58
C LEU A 392 5.03 -8.10 6.67
N LEU A 393 4.07 -8.48 5.81
CA LEU A 393 3.48 -9.82 5.77
C LEU A 393 4.47 -10.91 5.35
N LEU A 394 5.62 -10.58 4.77
CA LEU A 394 6.71 -11.54 4.55
C LEU A 394 7.19 -12.18 5.87
N SER A 395 7.02 -11.50 7.01
CA SER A 395 7.29 -12.06 8.34
C SER A 395 6.52 -13.36 8.63
N THR A 396 5.36 -13.58 7.97
CA THR A 396 4.56 -14.81 8.11
C THR A 396 5.28 -16.08 7.66
N VAL A 397 6.43 -15.96 6.98
CA VAL A 397 7.33 -17.08 6.69
C VAL A 397 7.79 -17.79 7.97
N THR A 398 7.86 -17.09 9.10
CA THR A 398 8.27 -17.61 10.40
C THR A 398 7.17 -18.42 11.11
N LEU A 399 5.93 -18.34 10.62
CA LEU A 399 4.81 -19.06 11.24
C LEU A 399 5.01 -20.59 11.13
N PRO A 400 4.89 -21.33 12.24
CA PRO A 400 4.84 -22.78 12.24
C PRO A 400 3.74 -23.30 11.31
N ALA A 401 4.02 -24.36 10.56
CA ALA A 401 3.07 -24.91 9.58
C ALA A 401 1.70 -25.23 10.20
N ARG A 402 1.67 -25.69 11.45
CA ARG A 402 0.44 -26.01 12.21
C ARG A 402 -0.47 -24.79 12.45
N TRP A 403 0.06 -23.56 12.47
CA TRP A 403 -0.70 -22.35 12.75
C TRP A 403 -1.18 -21.63 11.49
N ARG A 404 -0.58 -21.91 10.33
CA ARG A 404 -0.86 -21.19 9.07
C ARG A 404 -2.35 -21.21 8.70
N ARG A 405 -3.01 -22.36 8.90
CA ARG A 405 -4.44 -22.50 8.56
C ARG A 405 -5.31 -21.61 9.44
N SER A 406 -5.20 -21.72 10.76
CA SER A 406 -5.97 -20.89 11.69
C SER A 406 -5.66 -19.40 11.53
N ALA A 407 -4.40 -19.06 11.27
CA ALA A 407 -4.00 -17.70 10.97
C ALA A 407 -4.67 -17.17 9.68
N LEU A 408 -4.71 -17.96 8.60
CA LEU A 408 -5.38 -17.54 7.36
C LEU A 408 -6.89 -17.40 7.56
N VAL A 409 -7.54 -18.33 8.27
CA VAL A 409 -8.97 -18.22 8.62
C VAL A 409 -9.23 -16.94 9.39
N GLY A 410 -8.37 -16.60 10.37
CA GLY A 410 -8.47 -15.36 11.12
C GLY A 410 -8.31 -14.11 10.23
N GLN A 411 -7.39 -14.14 9.24
CA GLN A 411 -7.19 -13.05 8.28
C GLN A 411 -8.43 -12.82 7.41
N VAL A 412 -8.91 -13.89 6.78
CA VAL A 412 -10.07 -13.85 5.88
C VAL A 412 -11.34 -13.50 6.65
N GLY A 413 -11.51 -14.09 7.83
CA GLY A 413 -12.63 -13.81 8.74
C GLY A 413 -12.64 -12.35 9.21
N LEU A 414 -11.48 -11.78 9.54
CA LEU A 414 -11.39 -10.37 9.93
C LEU A 414 -11.77 -9.45 8.74
N GLY A 415 -11.31 -9.74 7.52
CA GLY A 415 -11.70 -8.98 6.34
C GLY A 415 -13.22 -8.98 6.13
N LEU A 416 -13.86 -10.16 6.28
CA LEU A 416 -15.32 -10.28 6.23
C LEU A 416 -15.99 -9.46 7.33
N LEU A 417 -15.53 -9.57 8.57
CA LEU A 417 -16.13 -8.87 9.71
C LEU A 417 -16.03 -7.36 9.55
N VAL A 418 -14.86 -6.85 9.18
CA VAL A 418 -14.65 -5.41 8.95
C VAL A 418 -15.59 -4.94 7.85
N GLN A 419 -15.59 -5.61 6.68
CA GLN A 419 -16.42 -5.21 5.54
C GLN A 419 -17.92 -5.29 5.83
N SER A 420 -18.36 -6.29 6.59
CA SER A 420 -19.80 -6.51 6.86
C SER A 420 -20.35 -5.69 8.02
N LEU A 421 -19.52 -5.21 8.93
CA LEU A 421 -19.97 -4.55 10.17
C LEU A 421 -19.65 -3.04 10.20
N LEU A 422 -18.63 -2.60 9.45
CA LEU A 422 -18.15 -1.24 9.50
C LEU A 422 -18.32 -0.55 8.13
N VAL A 423 -18.88 0.65 8.15
CA VAL A 423 -18.95 1.53 6.98
C VAL A 423 -17.84 2.57 7.12
N THR A 424 -16.90 2.54 6.19
CA THR A 424 -15.80 3.51 6.08
C THR A 424 -16.16 4.62 5.07
N PRO A 425 -15.56 5.81 5.17
CA PRO A 425 -15.78 6.88 4.21
C PRO A 425 -15.09 6.66 2.85
N TRP A 426 -14.33 5.60 2.71
CA TRP A 426 -13.58 5.21 1.49
C TRP A 426 -13.76 3.74 1.13
#